data_0e76fc90f4054e14133d696b1005b621
#
_entry.id   0e76fc90f4054e14133d696b1005b621
#
_cell.length_a   1.000
_cell.length_b   1.000
_cell.length_c   1.000
_cell.angle_alpha   90.00
_cell.angle_beta   90.00
_cell.angle_gamma   90.00
#
_symmetry.space_group_name_H-M   'P 1'
#
loop_
_entity.id
_entity.type
_entity.pdbx_description
1 polymer ?
#
loop_
_entity_poly.entity_id
_entity_poly.type
_entity_poly.pdbx_seq_one_letter_code
_entity_poly.pdbx_strand_id
1 'polypeptide(L)'
;MAANSLRERILLAVLDAVRAPLQALGATVHRSPTVAITREQSPALVVFPESDAISERANDRVTRLLTIRLVALARAVPPAIPESEADRLLTAAHAALMRDGTLGELALGIREQDGEFEIEDADDLVVALPARYAITYRTLAHDLSIQG
;
A
#
# COMPACT_ATOMS: atom_id res chain seq x y z
N MET A 1 -23.24 12.26 9.83
CA MET A 1 -22.32 11.44 9.02
C MET A 1 -21.22 10.92 9.92
N ALA A 2 -20.99 9.61 9.93
CA ALA A 2 -19.94 9.02 10.74
C ALA A 2 -18.56 9.41 10.19
N ALA A 3 -17.62 9.70 11.08
CA ALA A 3 -16.25 9.98 10.70
C ALA A 3 -15.55 8.69 10.25
N ASN A 4 -14.65 8.79 9.30
CA ASN A 4 -13.82 7.66 8.91
C ASN A 4 -12.90 7.26 10.06
N SER A 5 -12.62 5.97 10.18
CA SER A 5 -11.63 5.48 11.12
C SER A 5 -10.24 6.01 10.76
N LEU A 6 -9.33 6.02 11.73
CA LEU A 6 -7.93 6.34 11.46
C LEU A 6 -7.34 5.41 10.42
N ARG A 7 -7.67 4.11 10.50
CA ARG A 7 -7.23 3.13 9.49
C ARG A 7 -7.64 3.56 8.09
N GLU A 8 -8.89 3.95 7.90
CA GLU A 8 -9.38 4.40 6.59
C GLU A 8 -8.63 5.65 6.11
N ARG A 9 -8.43 6.62 6.99
CA ARG A 9 -7.68 7.84 6.67
C ARG A 9 -6.22 7.55 6.32
N ILE A 10 -5.60 6.58 7.01
CA ILE A 10 -4.24 6.15 6.71
C ILE A 10 -4.17 5.51 5.32
N LEU A 11 -5.13 4.63 4.98
CA LEU A 11 -5.18 4.02 3.65
C LEU A 11 -5.36 5.08 2.55
N LEU A 12 -6.21 6.06 2.77
CA LEU A 12 -6.39 7.16 1.82
C LEU A 12 -5.11 7.99 1.69
N ALA A 13 -4.39 8.23 2.78
CA ALA A 13 -3.11 8.94 2.75
C ALA A 13 -2.03 8.15 2.00
N VAL A 14 -2.00 6.84 2.14
CA VAL A 14 -1.10 5.97 1.35
C VAL A 14 -1.38 6.12 -0.14
N LEU A 15 -2.66 6.04 -0.53
CA LEU A 15 -3.05 6.21 -1.93
C LEU A 15 -2.64 7.58 -2.47
N ASP A 16 -2.88 8.64 -1.71
CA ASP A 16 -2.51 9.99 -2.10
C ASP A 16 -0.99 10.13 -2.27
N ALA A 17 -0.21 9.53 -1.38
CA ALA A 17 1.24 9.59 -1.43
C ALA A 17 1.81 8.95 -2.70
N VAL A 18 1.27 7.78 -3.10
CA VAL A 18 1.82 7.01 -4.22
C VAL A 18 1.24 7.41 -5.59
N ARG A 19 0.08 8.04 -5.62
CA ARG A 19 -0.66 8.28 -6.87
C ARG A 19 0.11 9.12 -7.87
N ALA A 20 0.57 10.30 -7.49
CA ALA A 20 1.26 11.20 -8.41
C ALA A 20 2.59 10.61 -8.95
N PRO A 21 3.48 10.05 -8.10
CA PRO A 21 4.69 9.42 -8.60
C PRO A 21 4.44 8.25 -9.55
N LEU A 22 3.41 7.44 -9.28
CA LEU A 22 3.08 6.30 -10.13
C LEU A 22 2.46 6.76 -11.46
N GLN A 23 1.60 7.77 -11.43
CA GLN A 23 1.05 8.37 -12.65
C GLN A 23 2.14 8.96 -13.54
N ALA A 24 3.17 9.55 -12.96
CA ALA A 24 4.32 10.07 -13.69
C ALA A 24 5.07 8.96 -14.44
N LEU A 25 4.99 7.71 -13.98
CA LEU A 25 5.55 6.54 -14.65
C LEU A 25 4.55 5.86 -15.60
N GLY A 26 3.38 6.46 -15.80
CA GLY A 26 2.34 5.88 -16.64
C GLY A 26 1.54 4.76 -15.99
N ALA A 27 1.65 4.60 -14.67
CA ALA A 27 0.95 3.55 -13.95
C ALA A 27 -0.38 4.04 -13.38
N THR A 28 -1.34 3.12 -13.26
CA THR A 28 -2.59 3.34 -12.54
C THR A 28 -2.47 2.85 -11.11
N VAL A 29 -3.25 3.43 -10.19
CA VAL A 29 -3.24 3.05 -8.78
C VAL A 29 -4.65 2.61 -8.38
N HIS A 30 -4.75 1.45 -7.74
CA HIS A 30 -6.02 0.84 -7.35
C HIS A 30 -5.98 0.42 -5.89
N ARG A 31 -7.14 0.45 -5.26
CA ARG A 31 -7.30 -0.02 -3.89
C ARG A 31 -8.26 -1.19 -3.85
N SER A 32 -7.80 -2.33 -3.33
CA SER A 32 -8.63 -3.53 -3.08
C SER A 32 -9.61 -3.81 -4.22
N PRO A 33 -9.14 -3.91 -5.48
CA PRO A 33 -10.05 -4.05 -6.61
C PRO A 33 -10.82 -5.37 -6.52
N THR A 34 -12.09 -5.32 -6.88
CA THR A 34 -12.97 -6.49 -6.94
C THR A 34 -12.98 -7.14 -8.31
N VAL A 35 -12.38 -6.46 -9.28
CA VAL A 35 -12.27 -6.93 -10.68
C VAL A 35 -10.79 -6.93 -11.06
N ALA A 36 -10.37 -7.92 -11.85
CA ALA A 36 -9.00 -8.03 -12.29
C ALA A 36 -8.56 -6.78 -13.06
N ILE A 37 -7.29 -6.40 -12.85
CA ILE A 37 -6.69 -5.27 -13.56
C ILE A 37 -6.55 -5.64 -15.04
N THR A 38 -7.11 -4.80 -15.91
CA THR A 38 -7.07 -5.03 -17.36
C THR A 38 -5.71 -4.63 -17.94
N ARG A 39 -5.48 -5.06 -19.18
CA ARG A 39 -4.25 -4.73 -19.90
C ARG A 39 -4.10 -3.22 -20.10
N GLU A 40 -5.20 -2.50 -20.37
CA GLU A 40 -5.17 -1.04 -20.53
C GLU A 40 -4.85 -0.31 -19.21
N GLN A 41 -5.12 -0.94 -18.07
CA GLN A 41 -4.79 -0.39 -16.75
C GLN A 41 -3.37 -0.70 -16.32
N SER A 42 -2.63 -1.51 -17.07
CA SER A 42 -1.23 -1.86 -16.76
C SER A 42 -0.26 -0.85 -17.39
N PRO A 43 0.87 -0.53 -16.76
CA PRO A 43 1.29 -1.01 -15.44
C PRO A 43 0.42 -0.43 -14.33
N ALA A 44 0.33 -1.14 -13.20
CA ALA A 44 -0.55 -0.75 -12.10
C ALA A 44 0.10 -1.03 -10.75
N LEU A 45 -0.26 -0.22 -9.78
CA LEU A 45 0.03 -0.48 -8.36
C LEU A 45 -1.28 -0.72 -7.65
N VAL A 46 -1.36 -1.82 -6.91
CA VAL A 46 -2.54 -2.18 -6.14
C VAL A 46 -2.21 -2.14 -4.66
N VAL A 47 -3.08 -1.54 -3.86
CA VAL A 47 -2.91 -1.39 -2.41
C VAL A 47 -3.97 -2.20 -1.70
N PHE A 48 -3.54 -3.10 -0.80
CA PHE A 48 -4.44 -3.92 0.02
C PHE A 48 -4.11 -3.76 1.49
N PRO A 49 -5.11 -3.58 2.38
CA PRO A 49 -4.90 -3.86 3.79
C PRO A 49 -4.90 -5.38 3.99
N GLU A 50 -3.93 -5.89 4.76
CA GLU A 50 -3.84 -7.32 5.06
C GLU A 50 -4.31 -7.66 6.46
N SER A 51 -3.88 -6.88 7.44
CA SER A 51 -4.22 -7.13 8.84
C SER A 51 -4.11 -5.85 9.65
N ASP A 52 -4.82 -5.83 10.77
CA ASP A 52 -4.76 -4.73 11.72
C ASP A 52 -4.72 -5.35 13.12
N ALA A 53 -3.53 -5.44 13.70
CA ALA A 53 -3.29 -6.10 14.96
C ALA A 53 -3.17 -5.08 16.09
N ILE A 54 -3.67 -5.45 17.27
CA ILE A 54 -3.46 -4.66 18.47
C ILE A 54 -2.12 -5.08 19.09
N SER A 55 -1.21 -4.12 19.20
CA SER A 55 0.12 -4.36 19.75
C SER A 55 0.23 -3.99 21.24
N GLU A 56 -0.56 -3.01 21.68
CA GLU A 56 -0.53 -2.55 23.05
C GLU A 56 -1.85 -1.89 23.44
N ARG A 57 -2.20 -2.05 24.71
CA ARG A 57 -3.32 -1.33 25.35
C ARG A 57 -2.81 -0.65 26.59
N ALA A 58 -3.04 0.65 26.69
CA ALA A 58 -2.63 1.43 27.87
C ALA A 58 -3.74 2.46 28.16
N ASN A 59 -4.35 2.33 29.32
CA ASN A 59 -5.50 3.14 29.72
C ASN A 59 -6.63 2.98 28.69
N ASP A 60 -7.11 4.08 28.12
CA ASP A 60 -8.16 4.10 27.12
C ASP A 60 -7.61 4.26 25.69
N ARG A 61 -6.33 3.94 25.48
CA ARG A 61 -5.64 4.03 24.17
C ARG A 61 -5.21 2.67 23.67
N VAL A 62 -5.28 2.49 22.38
CA VAL A 62 -4.89 1.24 21.73
C VAL A 62 -3.88 1.55 20.65
N THR A 63 -2.71 0.93 20.74
CA THR A 63 -1.70 0.98 19.69
C THR A 63 -1.93 -0.18 18.73
N ARG A 64 -1.97 0.12 17.46
CA ARG A 64 -2.32 -0.82 16.39
C ARG A 64 -1.22 -0.90 15.35
N LEU A 65 -1.13 -2.06 14.72
CA LEU A 65 -0.20 -2.30 13.63
C LEU A 65 -0.99 -2.70 12.40
N LEU A 66 -1.10 -1.79 11.46
CA LEU A 66 -1.75 -2.02 10.17
C LEU A 66 -0.71 -2.52 9.18
N THR A 67 -0.89 -3.74 8.68
CA THR A 67 -0.06 -4.26 7.60
C THR A 67 -0.77 -4.04 6.28
N ILE A 68 -0.09 -3.36 5.36
CA ILE A 68 -0.57 -3.16 4.00
C ILE A 68 0.33 -3.89 3.02
N ARG A 69 -0.23 -4.28 1.90
CA ARG A 69 0.52 -4.88 0.79
C ARG A 69 0.35 -4.00 -0.44
N LEU A 70 1.47 -3.65 -1.05
CA LEU A 70 1.51 -3.05 -2.37
C LEU A 70 1.87 -4.14 -3.37
N VAL A 71 1.17 -4.18 -4.48
CA VAL A 71 1.50 -5.11 -5.57
C VAL A 71 1.70 -4.32 -6.84
N ALA A 72 2.90 -4.38 -7.39
CA ALA A 72 3.19 -3.79 -8.69
C ALA A 72 2.93 -4.82 -9.78
N LEU A 73 2.03 -4.49 -10.69
CA LEU A 73 1.68 -5.31 -11.83
C LEU A 73 2.29 -4.70 -13.09
N ALA A 74 3.04 -5.50 -13.83
CA ALA A 74 3.62 -5.06 -15.08
C ALA A 74 3.46 -6.12 -16.16
N ARG A 75 3.21 -5.64 -17.38
CA ARG A 75 3.19 -6.43 -18.60
C ARG A 75 4.16 -5.78 -19.54
N ALA A 76 5.11 -6.54 -20.08
CA ALA A 76 6.08 -6.01 -21.01
C ALA A 76 6.16 -6.88 -22.24
N VAL A 77 6.43 -6.23 -23.37
CA VAL A 77 6.68 -6.91 -24.63
C VAL A 77 8.18 -7.06 -24.79
N PRO A 78 8.70 -8.25 -25.14
CA PRO A 78 10.13 -8.42 -25.40
C PRO A 78 10.67 -7.36 -26.37
N PRO A 79 11.90 -6.82 -26.14
CA PRO A 79 12.90 -7.25 -25.16
C PRO A 79 12.75 -6.67 -23.74
N ALA A 80 11.68 -5.91 -23.46
CA ALA A 80 11.46 -5.36 -22.12
C ALA A 80 11.20 -6.50 -21.12
N ILE A 81 11.67 -6.30 -19.87
CA ILE A 81 11.53 -7.28 -18.80
C ILE A 81 10.45 -6.80 -17.84
N PRO A 82 9.31 -7.53 -17.71
CA PRO A 82 8.20 -7.10 -16.85
C PRO A 82 8.60 -6.89 -15.39
N GLU A 83 9.48 -7.75 -14.87
CA GLU A 83 9.98 -7.63 -13.50
C GLU A 83 10.70 -6.30 -13.27
N SER A 84 11.50 -5.85 -14.23
CA SER A 84 12.19 -4.56 -14.15
C SER A 84 11.21 -3.39 -14.13
N GLU A 85 10.12 -3.47 -14.89
CA GLU A 85 9.07 -2.46 -14.88
C GLU A 85 8.34 -2.43 -13.54
N ALA A 86 7.98 -3.60 -13.00
CA ALA A 86 7.34 -3.69 -11.70
C ALA A 86 8.26 -3.17 -10.58
N ASP A 87 9.55 -3.46 -10.66
CA ASP A 87 10.54 -2.96 -9.70
C ASP A 87 10.61 -1.42 -9.70
N ARG A 88 10.54 -0.81 -10.86
CA ARG A 88 10.49 0.66 -10.96
C ARG A 88 9.28 1.25 -10.24
N LEU A 89 8.12 0.61 -10.38
CA LEU A 89 6.91 1.05 -9.69
C LEU A 89 7.05 0.94 -8.17
N LEU A 90 7.58 -0.17 -7.68
CA LEU A 90 7.81 -0.36 -6.25
C LEU A 90 8.83 0.62 -5.70
N THR A 91 9.91 0.90 -6.45
CA THR A 91 10.92 1.86 -6.04
C THR A 91 10.31 3.25 -5.85
N ALA A 92 9.48 3.68 -6.80
CA ALA A 92 8.81 4.98 -6.72
C ALA A 92 7.80 5.03 -5.58
N ALA A 93 7.03 3.97 -5.39
CA ALA A 93 6.05 3.87 -4.30
C ALA A 93 6.72 3.88 -2.93
N HIS A 94 7.80 3.12 -2.79
CA HIS A 94 8.60 3.08 -1.56
C HIS A 94 9.13 4.47 -1.19
N ALA A 95 9.74 5.16 -2.14
CA ALA A 95 10.26 6.50 -1.91
C ALA A 95 9.16 7.47 -1.49
N ALA A 96 7.99 7.38 -2.11
CA ALA A 96 6.84 8.23 -1.79
C ALA A 96 6.30 7.97 -0.39
N LEU A 97 6.17 6.69 0.01
CA LEU A 97 5.69 6.32 1.34
C LEU A 97 6.66 6.72 2.44
N MET A 98 7.96 6.52 2.20
CA MET A 98 8.98 6.76 3.22
C MET A 98 9.37 8.23 3.33
N ARG A 99 8.86 9.10 2.46
CA ARG A 99 9.11 10.54 2.51
C ARG A 99 8.55 11.16 3.79
N ASP A 100 7.36 10.72 4.21
CA ASP A 100 6.75 11.11 5.47
C ASP A 100 6.29 9.85 6.20
N GLY A 101 7.11 9.38 7.12
CA GLY A 101 6.82 8.16 7.89
C GLY A 101 5.61 8.27 8.80
N THR A 102 5.01 9.44 8.95
CA THR A 102 3.83 9.66 9.77
C THR A 102 2.54 9.81 8.96
N LEU A 103 2.64 9.87 7.63
CA LEU A 103 1.49 10.08 6.73
C LEU A 103 0.65 11.30 7.15
N GLY A 104 1.31 12.44 7.32
CA GLY A 104 0.64 13.66 7.78
C GLY A 104 0.19 13.59 9.24
N GLU A 105 0.99 12.97 10.09
CA GLU A 105 0.73 12.81 11.53
C GLU A 105 -0.44 11.87 11.87
N LEU A 106 -0.93 11.08 10.92
CA LEU A 106 -1.95 10.06 11.18
C LEU A 106 -1.34 8.80 11.81
N ALA A 107 -0.10 8.50 11.49
CA ALA A 107 0.62 7.32 11.96
C ALA A 107 1.80 7.71 12.84
N LEU A 108 2.24 6.77 13.69
CA LEU A 108 3.46 6.92 14.48
C LEU A 108 4.70 6.57 13.69
N GLY A 109 4.57 5.72 12.71
CA GLY A 109 5.67 5.34 11.83
C GLY A 109 5.28 4.29 10.82
N ILE A 110 6.11 4.15 9.79
CA ILE A 110 5.99 3.12 8.75
C ILE A 110 7.29 2.33 8.72
N ARG A 111 7.17 1.01 8.61
CA ARG A 111 8.31 0.11 8.52
C ARG A 111 8.09 -0.86 7.38
N GLU A 112 9.09 -1.02 6.52
CA GLU A 112 9.09 -2.07 5.51
C GLU A 112 9.20 -3.43 6.18
N GLN A 113 8.46 -4.41 5.68
CA GLN A 113 8.51 -5.79 6.15
C GLN A 113 9.10 -6.71 5.08
N ASP A 114 9.53 -7.89 5.51
CA ASP A 114 9.98 -8.93 4.60
C ASP A 114 8.88 -9.26 3.60
N GLY A 115 9.29 -9.50 2.35
CA GLY A 115 8.39 -9.89 1.27
C GLY A 115 8.87 -11.15 0.60
N GLU A 116 7.95 -11.93 0.10
CA GLU A 116 8.23 -13.08 -0.75
C GLU A 116 7.82 -12.75 -2.17
N PHE A 117 8.66 -13.16 -3.12
CA PHE A 117 8.32 -13.00 -4.54
C PHE A 117 7.33 -14.07 -4.94
N GLU A 118 6.14 -13.64 -5.35
CA GLU A 118 5.18 -14.50 -6.00
C GLU A 118 5.14 -14.11 -7.47
N ILE A 119 5.72 -14.96 -8.32
CA ILE A 119 5.60 -14.79 -9.76
C ILE A 119 4.34 -15.56 -10.15
N GLU A 120 3.26 -14.84 -10.41
CA GLU A 120 2.08 -15.45 -11.03
C GLU A 120 2.37 -15.62 -12.52
N ASP A 121 2.50 -16.87 -12.91
CA ASP A 121 2.66 -17.26 -14.30
C ASP A 121 1.28 -17.26 -14.96
N ALA A 122 0.78 -16.06 -15.26
CA ALA A 122 -0.41 -15.94 -16.08
C ALA A 122 0.01 -15.94 -17.55
N ASP A 123 -0.84 -16.42 -18.43
CA ASP A 123 -0.59 -16.71 -19.85
C ASP A 123 0.03 -15.55 -20.68
N ASP A 124 0.19 -14.35 -20.13
CA ASP A 124 0.61 -13.15 -20.84
C ASP A 124 1.75 -12.38 -20.18
N LEU A 125 2.74 -13.05 -19.63
CA LEU A 125 3.93 -12.38 -19.06
C LEU A 125 3.56 -11.25 -18.08
N VAL A 126 2.58 -11.49 -17.23
CA VAL A 126 2.23 -10.57 -16.13
C VAL A 126 3.10 -10.92 -14.92
N VAL A 127 3.81 -9.90 -14.43
CA VAL A 127 4.59 -10.04 -13.20
C VAL A 127 3.89 -9.23 -12.11
N ALA A 128 3.73 -9.84 -10.95
CA ALA A 128 3.22 -9.19 -9.75
C ALA A 128 4.32 -9.21 -8.69
N LEU A 129 4.85 -8.04 -8.33
CA LEU A 129 5.85 -7.91 -7.27
C LEU A 129 5.19 -7.31 -6.03
N PRO A 130 5.16 -8.04 -4.90
CA PRO A 130 4.60 -7.53 -3.66
C PRO A 130 5.64 -6.79 -2.82
N ALA A 131 5.16 -5.84 -2.03
CA ALA A 131 5.92 -5.22 -0.95
C ALA A 131 4.98 -5.01 0.22
N ARG A 132 5.47 -5.24 1.44
CA ARG A 132 4.67 -5.11 2.67
C ARG A 132 5.22 -4.02 3.56
N TYR A 133 4.31 -3.31 4.21
CA TYR A 133 4.64 -2.25 5.16
C TYR A 133 3.78 -2.40 6.40
N ALA A 134 4.41 -2.21 7.56
CA ALA A 134 3.70 -2.14 8.83
C ALA A 134 3.58 -0.67 9.25
N ILE A 135 2.37 -0.22 9.48
CA ILE A 135 2.07 1.15 9.87
C ILE A 135 1.55 1.12 11.31
N THR A 136 2.31 1.74 12.21
CA THR A 136 1.92 1.84 13.61
C THR A 136 1.09 3.10 13.81
N TYR A 137 -0.06 2.95 14.45
CA TYR A 137 -0.92 4.08 14.77
C TYR A 137 -1.66 3.83 16.08
N ARG A 138 -2.29 4.86 16.63
CA ARG A 138 -2.95 4.78 17.91
C ARG A 138 -4.32 5.42 17.86
N THR A 139 -5.30 4.73 18.42
CA THR A 139 -6.67 5.24 18.56
C THR A 139 -7.06 5.29 20.04
N LEU A 140 -8.15 5.99 20.35
CA LEU A 140 -8.84 5.76 21.60
C LEU A 140 -9.48 4.37 21.57
N ALA A 141 -9.62 3.74 22.72
CA ALA A 141 -10.19 2.40 22.81
C ALA A 141 -11.67 2.36 22.40
N HIS A 142 -12.40 3.44 22.65
CA HIS A 142 -13.83 3.53 22.38
C HIS A 142 -14.19 4.27 21.09
N ASP A 143 -13.20 4.80 20.36
CA ASP A 143 -13.47 5.55 19.13
C ASP A 143 -12.31 5.36 18.14
N LEU A 144 -12.59 4.66 17.05
CA LEU A 144 -11.60 4.34 16.01
C LEU A 144 -11.25 5.55 15.14
N SER A 145 -11.99 6.65 15.25
CA SER A 145 -11.77 7.84 14.45
C SER A 145 -10.88 8.89 15.15
N ILE A 146 -10.57 8.70 16.40
CA ILE A 146 -9.82 9.66 17.22
C ILE A 146 -8.45 9.10 17.56
N GLN A 147 -7.41 9.92 17.35
CA GLN A 147 -6.05 9.57 17.73
C GLN A 147 -5.92 9.49 19.25
N GLY A 148 -5.22 8.46 19.69
CA GLY A 148 -4.92 8.28 21.09
C GLY A 148 -3.62 8.92 21.56
#